data_89db255a4d9c53b7a91e39897b43bab5
#
_entry.id   89db255a4d9c53b7a91e39897b43bab5
#
_cell.length_a   1.000
_cell.length_b   1.000
_cell.length_c   1.000
_cell.angle_alpha   90.00
_cell.angle_beta   90.00
_cell.angle_gamma   90.00
#
_symmetry.space_group_name_H-M   'P 1'
#
loop_
_entity.id
_entity.type
_entity.pdbx_description
1 polymer ?
#
loop_
_entity_poly.entity_id
_entity_poly.type
_entity_poly.pdbx_seq_one_letter_code
_entity_poly.pdbx_strand_id
1 'polypeptide(L)'
;MKQRPDRGPRRGRLLAVTVVGALALFGPGSAAASAPAAGPPDGQGSTTELPFAYHSDLETDARHQRLYISDRVTGSVLVTDFDGQVVRKLDGLPGAADLALSEDDRTLYVALADGDAVVALDTATYRQKARYPTGEGTGPAQLALTGGKLWFSHGEDWESSIGSLDLGGPKPVVRLHLTPEGYWGGPPRLTASPAAPGRLVAGEQYMSNAGVTVYDVSSGTPKPLVAQDNPGDLGALTGLALTPDGKSLLATGGYPYHHLSLALDSLEVDHIYPTVAYPTASAVSARGAVAAGVNNSWGEDVYLFRQGESEPYRVVDFDPGTGSYLRPNGLTWSPDGTRLFAVTGTDGPHLSLRVVTAADPR
;
A
#
# COMPACT_ATOMS: atom_id res chain seq x y z
N MET A 1 15.50 -46.74 -36.24
CA MET A 1 15.11 -48.14 -36.12
C MET A 1 16.04 -48.82 -35.13
N LYS A 2 15.65 -48.88 -33.84
CA LYS A 2 16.21 -49.77 -32.79
C LYS A 2 15.16 -49.86 -31.68
N GLN A 3 14.78 -51.12 -31.40
CA GLN A 3 13.64 -51.58 -30.63
C GLN A 3 13.84 -51.35 -29.09
N ARG A 4 12.73 -51.11 -28.40
CA ARG A 4 12.57 -51.26 -26.96
C ARG A 4 12.55 -52.73 -26.54
N PRO A 5 13.01 -53.09 -25.36
CA PRO A 5 12.56 -54.30 -24.69
C PRO A 5 11.49 -54.03 -23.65
N ASP A 6 10.47 -54.81 -23.72
CA ASP A 6 9.34 -55.05 -22.86
C ASP A 6 9.78 -55.70 -21.54
N ARG A 7 9.24 -55.25 -20.38
CA ARG A 7 9.33 -56.00 -19.12
C ARG A 7 7.98 -56.00 -18.41
N GLY A 8 7.40 -57.18 -18.36
CA GLY A 8 6.16 -57.56 -17.75
C GLY A 8 6.12 -57.45 -16.21
N PRO A 9 4.95 -57.74 -15.59
CA PRO A 9 4.61 -57.36 -14.22
C PRO A 9 5.16 -58.33 -13.16
N ARG A 10 5.83 -57.78 -12.10
CA ARG A 10 6.20 -58.57 -10.94
C ARG A 10 5.12 -58.46 -9.86
N ARG A 11 4.55 -59.62 -9.53
CA ARG A 11 3.68 -59.88 -8.38
C ARG A 11 4.50 -59.72 -7.09
N GLY A 12 4.12 -58.77 -6.20
CA GLY A 12 4.67 -58.62 -4.86
C GLY A 12 3.73 -59.18 -3.81
N ARG A 13 4.29 -59.97 -2.89
CA ARG A 13 3.63 -60.72 -1.83
C ARG A 13 3.11 -59.79 -0.73
N LEU A 14 1.90 -60.09 -0.23
CA LEU A 14 1.39 -59.59 1.04
C LEU A 14 2.23 -60.17 2.20
N LEU A 15 2.71 -59.32 3.08
CA LEU A 15 3.19 -59.66 4.38
C LEU A 15 2.18 -59.14 5.41
N ALA A 16 1.57 -60.05 6.15
CA ALA A 16 0.74 -59.76 7.31
C ALA A 16 1.63 -59.35 8.48
N VAL A 17 1.41 -58.19 9.08
CA VAL A 17 2.05 -57.76 10.30
C VAL A 17 1.03 -57.86 11.45
N THR A 18 1.34 -58.73 12.40
CA THR A 18 0.60 -58.97 13.62
C THR A 18 0.87 -57.76 14.60
N VAL A 19 -0.17 -57.06 15.00
CA VAL A 19 -0.10 -56.02 16.02
C VAL A 19 -0.18 -56.64 17.40
N VAL A 20 0.91 -56.55 18.16
CA VAL A 20 0.95 -56.83 19.59
C VAL A 20 0.56 -55.55 20.33
N GLY A 21 -0.54 -55.61 21.06
CA GLY A 21 -1.00 -54.49 21.90
C GLY A 21 -0.11 -54.31 23.13
N ALA A 22 0.41 -53.10 23.34
CA ALA A 22 1.00 -52.65 24.59
C ALA A 22 0.02 -51.70 25.28
N LEU A 23 -0.44 -52.12 26.46
CA LEU A 23 -1.18 -51.27 27.39
C LEU A 23 -0.22 -50.20 27.93
N ALA A 24 -0.44 -48.93 27.63
CA ALA A 24 0.24 -47.80 28.26
C ALA A 24 -0.68 -47.19 29.34
N LEU A 25 -0.17 -47.16 30.53
CA LEU A 25 -0.79 -46.55 31.72
C LEU A 25 -0.91 -45.04 31.54
N PHE A 26 -2.11 -44.52 31.68
CA PHE A 26 -2.38 -43.09 31.72
C PHE A 26 -1.86 -42.48 33.01
N GLY A 27 -0.86 -41.58 32.91
CA GLY A 27 -0.51 -40.63 33.96
C GLY A 27 -1.42 -39.39 33.88
N PRO A 28 -1.60 -38.61 34.99
CA PRO A 28 -2.53 -37.49 35.02
C PRO A 28 -2.09 -36.37 34.09
N GLY A 29 -3.03 -35.92 33.28
CA GLY A 29 -2.83 -34.99 32.20
C GLY A 29 -2.28 -33.64 32.63
N SER A 30 -1.28 -33.18 31.87
CA SER A 30 -1.01 -31.76 31.74
C SER A 30 -2.18 -31.13 30.99
N ALA A 31 -2.90 -30.25 31.66
CA ALA A 31 -3.87 -29.40 31.00
C ALA A 31 -3.13 -28.57 29.96
N ALA A 32 -3.34 -28.87 28.68
CA ALA A 32 -3.00 -27.95 27.62
C ALA A 32 -3.77 -26.65 27.89
N ALA A 33 -3.06 -25.58 28.15
CA ALA A 33 -3.65 -24.26 28.19
C ALA A 33 -4.32 -24.05 26.82
N SER A 34 -5.64 -24.04 26.80
CA SER A 34 -6.41 -23.63 25.64
C SER A 34 -5.96 -22.21 25.30
N ALA A 35 -5.49 -21.97 24.11
CA ALA A 35 -5.35 -20.63 23.59
C ALA A 35 -6.68 -19.90 23.85
N PRO A 36 -6.68 -18.64 24.30
CA PRO A 36 -7.92 -17.91 24.46
C PRO A 36 -8.64 -17.95 23.12
N ALA A 37 -9.89 -18.43 23.13
CA ALA A 37 -10.76 -18.37 21.98
C ALA A 37 -10.76 -16.91 21.53
N ALA A 38 -10.45 -16.66 20.26
CA ALA A 38 -10.61 -15.35 19.66
C ALA A 38 -12.02 -14.88 20.01
N GLY A 39 -12.12 -13.79 20.76
CA GLY A 39 -13.40 -13.14 21.05
C GLY A 39 -14.05 -12.76 19.71
N PRO A 40 -15.38 -12.50 19.68
CA PRO A 40 -16.02 -11.97 18.49
C PRO A 40 -15.20 -10.77 18.01
N PRO A 41 -15.12 -10.50 16.70
CA PRO A 41 -14.26 -9.46 16.15
C PRO A 41 -14.73 -8.08 16.63
N ASP A 42 -14.31 -7.71 17.84
CA ASP A 42 -14.53 -6.40 18.41
C ASP A 42 -13.81 -5.38 17.53
N GLY A 43 -14.58 -4.51 16.89
CA GLY A 43 -14.07 -3.41 16.10
C GLY A 43 -14.05 -3.63 14.57
N GLN A 44 -14.71 -4.65 14.04
CA GLN A 44 -15.14 -4.60 12.65
C GLN A 44 -16.25 -3.53 12.54
N GLY A 45 -15.94 -2.48 11.79
CA GLY A 45 -16.90 -1.43 11.47
C GLY A 45 -17.76 -1.81 10.27
N SER A 46 -18.06 -0.85 9.42
CA SER A 46 -18.87 -1.05 8.22
C SER A 46 -18.10 -1.74 7.09
N THR A 47 -18.86 -2.39 6.22
CA THR A 47 -18.43 -2.89 4.92
C THR A 47 -19.30 -2.25 3.85
N THR A 48 -18.66 -1.68 2.82
CA THR A 48 -19.36 -1.04 1.70
C THR A 48 -18.83 -1.60 0.39
N GLU A 49 -19.71 -2.15 -0.44
CA GLU A 49 -19.35 -2.58 -1.80
C GLU A 49 -18.98 -1.35 -2.64
N LEU A 50 -17.84 -1.42 -3.34
CA LEU A 50 -17.38 -0.33 -4.19
C LEU A 50 -17.95 -0.48 -5.61
N PRO A 51 -18.37 0.62 -6.25
CA PRO A 51 -19.01 0.58 -7.57
C PRO A 51 -18.00 0.48 -8.73
N PHE A 52 -16.83 -0.13 -8.50
CA PHE A 52 -15.79 -0.35 -9.49
C PHE A 52 -14.96 -1.61 -9.17
N ALA A 53 -14.25 -2.11 -10.19
CA ALA A 53 -13.50 -3.36 -10.10
C ALA A 53 -12.03 -3.17 -9.70
N TYR A 54 -11.52 -1.96 -9.74
CA TYR A 54 -10.14 -1.61 -9.42
C TYR A 54 -10.13 -0.39 -8.50
N HIS A 55 -9.08 -0.28 -7.71
CA HIS A 55 -8.72 0.96 -7.03
C HIS A 55 -7.24 1.22 -7.28
N SER A 56 -6.84 2.47 -7.18
CA SER A 56 -5.46 2.89 -7.40
C SER A 56 -4.84 3.46 -6.15
N ASP A 57 -5.57 4.32 -5.45
CA ASP A 57 -5.08 4.99 -4.25
C ASP A 57 -6.21 5.38 -3.29
N LEU A 58 -5.83 5.62 -2.02
CA LEU A 58 -6.69 6.03 -0.91
C LEU A 58 -6.12 7.27 -0.23
N GLU A 59 -6.93 8.32 -0.08
CA GLU A 59 -6.53 9.56 0.60
C GLU A 59 -7.60 10.03 1.60
N THR A 60 -7.17 10.48 2.79
CA THR A 60 -8.07 10.87 3.89
C THR A 60 -8.06 12.36 4.17
N ASP A 61 -9.23 13.00 4.13
CA ASP A 61 -9.48 14.40 4.41
C ASP A 61 -9.95 14.58 5.87
N ALA A 62 -9.06 15.13 6.72
CA ALA A 62 -9.36 15.41 8.12
C ALA A 62 -10.43 16.46 8.28
N ARG A 63 -10.44 17.46 7.40
CA ARG A 63 -11.30 18.64 7.48
C ARG A 63 -12.78 18.32 7.27
N HIS A 64 -13.08 17.44 6.30
CA HIS A 64 -14.44 17.09 5.93
C HIS A 64 -14.84 15.68 6.39
N GLN A 65 -13.91 14.94 6.99
CA GLN A 65 -14.06 13.52 7.34
C GLN A 65 -14.48 12.69 6.13
N ARG A 66 -13.65 12.74 5.08
CA ARG A 66 -13.89 12.04 3.82
C ARG A 66 -12.71 11.14 3.48
N LEU A 67 -13.03 10.02 2.86
CA LEU A 67 -12.09 9.15 2.19
C LEU A 67 -12.30 9.29 0.69
N TYR A 68 -11.23 9.53 -0.04
CA TYR A 68 -11.20 9.52 -1.50
C TYR A 68 -10.57 8.21 -1.96
N ILE A 69 -11.18 7.57 -2.95
CA ILE A 69 -10.71 6.31 -3.54
C ILE A 69 -10.66 6.51 -5.04
N SER A 70 -9.47 6.48 -5.62
CA SER A 70 -9.31 6.61 -7.07
C SER A 70 -9.43 5.27 -7.79
N ASP A 71 -9.95 5.31 -9.00
CA ASP A 71 -9.97 4.18 -9.93
C ASP A 71 -9.48 4.63 -11.31
N ARG A 72 -8.28 4.19 -11.66
CA ARG A 72 -7.62 4.50 -12.91
C ARG A 72 -8.39 3.96 -14.12
N VAL A 73 -9.01 2.79 -13.99
CA VAL A 73 -9.67 2.09 -15.11
C VAL A 73 -10.95 2.79 -15.53
N THR A 74 -11.78 3.19 -14.56
CA THR A 74 -13.02 3.93 -14.86
C THR A 74 -12.81 5.44 -14.96
N GLY A 75 -11.64 5.95 -14.59
CA GLY A 75 -11.35 7.38 -14.58
C GLY A 75 -12.25 8.15 -13.62
N SER A 76 -12.34 7.67 -12.39
CA SER A 76 -13.22 8.23 -11.37
C SER A 76 -12.58 8.27 -9.99
N VAL A 77 -13.12 9.12 -9.10
CA VAL A 77 -12.81 9.15 -7.68
C VAL A 77 -14.11 8.98 -6.90
N LEU A 78 -14.18 7.97 -6.04
CA LEU A 78 -15.28 7.79 -5.09
C LEU A 78 -14.97 8.56 -3.81
N VAL A 79 -15.98 9.23 -3.28
CA VAL A 79 -15.91 9.93 -2.00
C VAL A 79 -16.84 9.21 -1.02
N THR A 80 -16.30 8.79 0.11
CA THR A 80 -17.09 8.26 1.23
C THR A 80 -16.94 9.14 2.47
N ASP A 81 -17.82 8.97 3.45
CA ASP A 81 -17.52 9.40 4.81
C ASP A 81 -16.63 8.37 5.53
N PHE A 82 -16.24 8.67 6.77
CA PHE A 82 -15.41 7.77 7.55
C PHE A 82 -16.15 6.55 8.12
N ASP A 83 -17.46 6.48 7.94
CA ASP A 83 -18.26 5.27 8.21
C ASP A 83 -18.41 4.40 6.95
N GLY A 84 -17.77 4.80 5.84
CA GLY A 84 -17.75 4.07 4.58
C GLY A 84 -18.99 4.32 3.70
N GLN A 85 -19.88 5.25 4.08
CA GLN A 85 -21.07 5.55 3.26
C GLN A 85 -20.66 6.40 2.06
N VAL A 86 -21.13 6.00 0.87
CA VAL A 86 -20.84 6.72 -0.37
C VAL A 86 -21.51 8.09 -0.34
N VAL A 87 -20.72 9.13 -0.46
CA VAL A 87 -21.16 10.53 -0.54
C VAL A 87 -21.29 10.96 -1.98
N ARG A 88 -20.31 10.62 -2.82
CA ARG A 88 -20.28 11.05 -4.22
C ARG A 88 -19.32 10.20 -5.06
N LYS A 89 -19.62 10.07 -6.35
CA LYS A 89 -18.69 9.63 -7.38
C LYS A 89 -18.36 10.80 -8.29
N LEU A 90 -17.06 11.01 -8.54
CA LEU A 90 -16.52 12.05 -9.41
C LEU A 90 -16.00 11.36 -10.68
N ASP A 91 -16.70 11.56 -11.79
CA ASP A 91 -16.37 10.99 -13.08
C ASP A 91 -15.65 11.99 -13.98
N GLY A 92 -15.11 11.53 -15.11
CA GLY A 92 -14.42 12.38 -16.09
C GLY A 92 -12.99 12.72 -15.70
N LEU A 93 -12.34 11.81 -14.96
CA LEU A 93 -10.96 11.90 -14.52
C LEU A 93 -10.10 10.79 -15.19
N PRO A 94 -9.81 10.88 -16.49
CA PRO A 94 -9.22 9.78 -17.24
C PRO A 94 -7.88 9.33 -16.66
N GLY A 95 -7.81 8.05 -16.30
CA GLY A 95 -6.64 7.48 -15.68
C GLY A 95 -6.37 7.99 -14.27
N ALA A 96 -7.41 8.26 -13.43
CA ALA A 96 -7.26 8.71 -12.03
C ALA A 96 -6.40 7.73 -11.24
N ALA A 97 -5.09 7.99 -11.15
CA ALA A 97 -4.10 7.09 -10.62
C ALA A 97 -3.85 7.33 -9.12
N ASP A 98 -3.33 8.48 -8.76
CA ASP A 98 -2.91 8.79 -7.40
C ASP A 98 -3.55 10.08 -6.90
N LEU A 99 -3.65 10.22 -5.59
CA LEU A 99 -4.30 11.31 -4.90
C LEU A 99 -3.32 11.99 -3.94
N ALA A 100 -3.45 13.29 -3.79
CA ALA A 100 -2.75 14.03 -2.74
C ALA A 100 -3.58 15.21 -2.25
N LEU A 101 -3.69 15.40 -0.95
CA LEU A 101 -4.36 16.56 -0.37
C LEU A 101 -3.37 17.71 -0.12
N SER A 102 -3.82 18.95 -0.31
CA SER A 102 -3.09 20.10 0.19
C SER A 102 -3.02 20.06 1.72
N GLU A 103 -1.99 20.71 2.32
CA GLU A 103 -1.79 20.73 3.77
C GLU A 103 -3.00 21.25 4.57
N ASP A 104 -3.86 22.05 3.95
CA ASP A 104 -5.08 22.60 4.56
C ASP A 104 -6.35 21.79 4.23
N ASP A 105 -6.22 20.66 3.58
CA ASP A 105 -7.29 19.78 3.10
C ASP A 105 -8.34 20.46 2.20
N ARG A 106 -8.01 21.58 1.57
CA ARG A 106 -8.95 22.32 0.70
C ARG A 106 -8.86 21.96 -0.78
N THR A 107 -7.81 21.24 -1.15
CA THR A 107 -7.58 20.87 -2.55
C THR A 107 -7.15 19.43 -2.62
N LEU A 108 -7.89 18.63 -3.37
CA LEU A 108 -7.50 17.29 -3.76
C LEU A 108 -6.83 17.37 -5.14
N TYR A 109 -5.58 16.96 -5.22
CA TYR A 109 -4.88 16.75 -6.48
C TYR A 109 -5.08 15.32 -6.95
N VAL A 110 -5.33 15.15 -8.22
CA VAL A 110 -5.52 13.83 -8.87
C VAL A 110 -4.58 13.74 -10.05
N ALA A 111 -3.73 12.72 -10.07
CA ALA A 111 -2.93 12.36 -11.23
C ALA A 111 -3.81 11.71 -12.28
N LEU A 112 -3.85 12.26 -13.49
CA LEU A 112 -4.62 11.75 -14.61
C LEU A 112 -3.68 11.10 -15.63
N ALA A 113 -3.36 9.81 -15.41
CA ALA A 113 -2.39 9.10 -16.24
C ALA A 113 -2.79 9.04 -17.72
N ASP A 114 -4.08 8.81 -18.01
CA ASP A 114 -4.59 8.78 -19.39
C ASP A 114 -5.02 10.18 -19.86
N GLY A 115 -4.91 11.18 -18.99
CA GLY A 115 -5.28 12.57 -19.29
C GLY A 115 -4.11 13.51 -19.40
N ASP A 116 -2.87 13.04 -19.22
CA ASP A 116 -1.63 13.83 -19.28
C ASP A 116 -1.69 15.13 -18.48
N ALA A 117 -2.22 15.06 -17.26
CA ALA A 117 -2.42 16.23 -16.41
C ALA A 117 -2.51 15.88 -14.95
N VAL A 118 -2.29 16.86 -14.09
CA VAL A 118 -2.78 16.86 -12.72
C VAL A 118 -3.99 17.79 -12.63
N VAL A 119 -5.07 17.34 -12.00
CA VAL A 119 -6.23 18.18 -11.73
C VAL A 119 -6.31 18.54 -10.25
N ALA A 120 -6.73 19.77 -9.95
CA ALA A 120 -7.02 20.24 -8.60
C ALA A 120 -8.54 20.36 -8.41
N LEU A 121 -9.08 19.65 -7.44
CA LEU A 121 -10.49 19.67 -7.07
C LEU A 121 -10.65 20.38 -5.73
N ASP A 122 -11.71 21.13 -5.56
CA ASP A 122 -12.11 21.72 -4.29
C ASP A 122 -12.79 20.66 -3.42
N THR A 123 -12.27 20.40 -2.23
CA THR A 123 -12.75 19.30 -1.37
C THR A 123 -14.15 19.54 -0.79
N ALA A 124 -14.58 20.80 -0.64
CA ALA A 124 -15.91 21.11 -0.13
C ALA A 124 -17.01 20.98 -1.21
N THR A 125 -16.69 21.37 -2.44
CA THR A 125 -17.66 21.42 -3.55
C THR A 125 -17.48 20.32 -4.59
N TYR A 126 -16.33 19.65 -4.58
CA TYR A 126 -15.88 18.66 -5.56
C TYR A 126 -15.75 19.21 -7.00
N ARG A 127 -15.69 20.55 -7.15
CA ARG A 127 -15.54 21.17 -8.45
C ARG A 127 -14.07 21.30 -8.80
N GLN A 128 -13.77 21.16 -10.08
CA GLN A 128 -12.44 21.43 -10.59
C GLN A 128 -12.07 22.90 -10.39
N LYS A 129 -10.98 23.16 -9.67
CA LYS A 129 -10.35 24.48 -9.49
C LYS A 129 -9.38 24.79 -10.61
N ALA A 130 -8.61 23.79 -11.02
CA ALA A 130 -7.60 23.92 -12.06
C ALA A 130 -7.28 22.57 -12.73
N ARG A 131 -6.68 22.64 -13.90
CA ARG A 131 -6.06 21.52 -14.59
C ARG A 131 -4.67 21.98 -15.06
N TYR A 132 -3.68 21.16 -14.78
CA TYR A 132 -2.28 21.39 -15.08
C TYR A 132 -1.81 20.35 -16.11
N PRO A 133 -1.82 20.66 -17.41
CA PRO A 133 -1.29 19.74 -18.42
C PRO A 133 0.19 19.46 -18.19
N THR A 134 0.57 18.20 -18.24
CA THR A 134 1.96 17.76 -18.07
C THR A 134 2.67 17.54 -19.41
N GLY A 135 1.92 17.42 -20.48
CA GLY A 135 2.42 17.16 -21.84
C GLY A 135 1.91 15.81 -22.36
N GLU A 136 1.79 15.69 -23.67
CA GLU A 136 1.29 14.47 -24.32
C GLU A 136 2.19 13.28 -24.01
N GLY A 137 1.59 12.15 -23.62
CA GLY A 137 2.27 10.89 -23.31
C GLY A 137 3.05 10.88 -22.01
N THR A 138 2.89 11.89 -21.14
CA THR A 138 3.62 11.92 -19.86
C THR A 138 3.08 10.96 -18.83
N GLY A 139 1.78 10.69 -18.80
CA GLY A 139 1.14 9.73 -17.91
C GLY A 139 1.46 9.92 -16.43
N PRO A 140 1.15 11.07 -15.77
CA PRO A 140 1.47 11.27 -14.36
C PRO A 140 0.81 10.17 -13.50
N ALA A 141 1.60 9.51 -12.63
CA ALA A 141 1.18 8.28 -11.96
C ALA A 141 1.14 8.37 -10.43
N GLN A 142 2.17 8.91 -9.78
CA GLN A 142 2.25 9.05 -8.33
C GLN A 142 2.42 10.52 -7.95
N LEU A 143 1.90 10.92 -6.80
CA LEU A 143 1.95 12.30 -6.29
C LEU A 143 2.58 12.35 -4.90
N ALA A 144 3.34 13.40 -4.61
CA ALA A 144 3.81 13.71 -3.26
C ALA A 144 3.96 15.22 -3.07
N LEU A 145 3.51 15.74 -1.94
CA LEU A 145 3.62 17.17 -1.59
C LEU A 145 4.77 17.39 -0.60
N THR A 146 5.79 18.11 -1.01
CA THR A 146 6.89 18.54 -0.12
C THR A 146 7.66 19.71 -0.72
N GLY A 147 8.32 20.49 0.11
CA GLY A 147 9.12 21.63 -0.33
C GLY A 147 8.30 22.71 -1.09
N GLY A 148 7.01 22.85 -0.79
CA GLY A 148 6.11 23.81 -1.43
C GLY A 148 5.73 23.46 -2.87
N LYS A 149 5.97 22.22 -3.32
CA LYS A 149 5.64 21.73 -4.66
C LYS A 149 4.92 20.41 -4.61
N LEU A 150 4.12 20.15 -5.65
CA LEU A 150 3.61 18.82 -5.95
C LEU A 150 4.61 18.12 -6.88
N TRP A 151 5.15 17.01 -6.41
CA TRP A 151 6.01 16.13 -7.18
C TRP A 151 5.17 15.01 -7.79
N PHE A 152 5.53 14.55 -8.96
CA PHE A 152 4.84 13.45 -9.61
C PHE A 152 5.80 12.57 -10.40
N SER A 153 5.57 11.26 -10.39
CA SER A 153 6.24 10.35 -11.31
C SER A 153 5.50 10.33 -12.65
N HIS A 154 6.23 10.12 -13.73
CA HIS A 154 5.68 10.11 -15.08
C HIS A 154 6.51 9.25 -16.03
N GLY A 155 5.99 8.99 -17.22
CA GLY A 155 6.64 8.20 -18.26
C GLY A 155 6.26 6.73 -18.23
N GLU A 156 6.88 5.96 -19.11
CA GLU A 156 6.70 4.51 -19.23
C GLU A 156 8.07 3.83 -19.24
N ASP A 157 8.15 2.61 -18.72
CA ASP A 157 9.37 1.81 -18.71
C ASP A 157 10.61 2.64 -18.28
N TRP A 158 11.72 2.45 -18.97
CA TRP A 158 13.01 3.10 -18.68
C TRP A 158 13.06 4.61 -19.05
N GLU A 159 12.02 5.16 -19.66
CA GLU A 159 11.85 6.59 -19.90
C GLU A 159 11.16 7.30 -18.72
N SER A 160 10.87 6.57 -17.67
CA SER A 160 10.22 7.10 -16.48
C SER A 160 11.11 8.06 -15.70
N SER A 161 10.49 9.08 -15.13
CA SER A 161 11.18 10.14 -14.39
C SER A 161 10.29 10.78 -13.33
N ILE A 162 10.84 11.71 -12.58
CA ILE A 162 10.13 12.57 -11.64
C ILE A 162 9.97 13.95 -12.25
N GLY A 163 8.76 14.50 -12.14
CA GLY A 163 8.43 15.87 -12.48
C GLY A 163 7.97 16.67 -11.26
N SER A 164 7.78 17.96 -11.43
CA SER A 164 7.22 18.82 -10.38
C SER A 164 6.23 19.84 -10.94
N LEU A 165 5.24 20.18 -10.13
CA LEU A 165 4.29 21.27 -10.34
C LEU A 165 4.50 22.32 -9.23
N ASP A 166 5.05 23.47 -9.60
CA ASP A 166 5.23 24.63 -8.72
C ASP A 166 3.96 25.47 -8.72
N LEU A 167 3.31 25.54 -7.56
CA LEU A 167 2.06 26.28 -7.33
C LEU A 167 2.26 27.62 -6.62
N GLY A 168 3.49 27.92 -6.16
CA GLY A 168 3.80 29.09 -5.32
C GLY A 168 3.94 30.39 -6.11
N GLY A 169 4.03 30.34 -7.44
CA GLY A 169 4.17 31.50 -8.30
C GLY A 169 2.85 32.06 -8.82
N PRO A 170 2.88 33.20 -9.52
CA PRO A 170 1.68 33.80 -10.13
C PRO A 170 1.08 32.94 -11.26
N LYS A 171 1.88 32.02 -11.79
CA LYS A 171 1.45 30.99 -12.74
C LYS A 171 2.07 29.66 -12.33
N PRO A 172 1.30 28.57 -12.30
CA PRO A 172 1.82 27.22 -12.09
C PRO A 172 2.87 26.86 -13.16
N VAL A 173 3.93 26.19 -12.73
CA VAL A 173 5.02 25.76 -13.61
C VAL A 173 5.22 24.25 -13.48
N VAL A 174 5.03 23.55 -14.58
CA VAL A 174 5.34 22.11 -14.72
C VAL A 174 6.79 21.96 -15.19
N ARG A 175 7.53 21.06 -14.58
CA ARG A 175 8.87 20.61 -15.00
C ARG A 175 8.88 19.10 -15.07
N LEU A 176 9.49 18.57 -16.12
CA LEU A 176 9.60 17.13 -16.39
C LEU A 176 11.07 16.70 -16.36
N HIS A 177 11.28 15.39 -16.34
CA HIS A 177 12.61 14.75 -16.48
C HIS A 177 13.63 15.29 -15.47
N LEU A 178 13.22 15.42 -14.21
CA LEU A 178 14.09 15.94 -13.13
C LEU A 178 15.02 14.87 -12.54
N THR A 179 14.83 13.57 -12.89
CA THR A 179 15.76 12.48 -12.64
C THR A 179 16.29 11.94 -13.97
N PRO A 180 17.51 11.36 -14.01
CA PRO A 180 18.08 10.83 -15.26
C PRO A 180 17.22 9.75 -15.89
N GLU A 181 17.21 9.70 -17.21
CA GLU A 181 16.63 8.59 -17.98
C GLU A 181 17.36 7.28 -17.67
N GLY A 182 16.62 6.17 -17.76
CA GLY A 182 17.15 4.85 -17.47
C GLY A 182 17.40 4.56 -15.98
N TYR A 183 17.03 5.48 -15.10
CA TYR A 183 17.19 5.30 -13.66
C TYR A 183 16.02 4.48 -13.06
N TRP A 184 14.82 4.60 -13.60
CA TRP A 184 13.62 3.91 -13.16
C TRP A 184 13.10 2.97 -14.25
N GLY A 185 12.77 1.72 -13.88
CA GLY A 185 12.15 0.74 -14.79
C GLY A 185 10.65 0.94 -15.00
N GLY A 186 10.10 2.02 -14.48
CA GLY A 186 8.71 2.46 -14.54
C GLY A 186 8.51 3.69 -13.67
N PRO A 187 7.33 4.37 -13.69
CA PRO A 187 7.07 5.50 -12.82
C PRO A 187 7.28 5.11 -11.35
N PRO A 188 8.26 5.70 -10.63
CA PRO A 188 8.55 5.32 -9.27
C PRO A 188 7.39 5.68 -8.34
N ARG A 189 7.18 4.88 -7.29
CA ARG A 189 6.31 5.25 -6.18
C ARG A 189 6.93 6.41 -5.43
N LEU A 190 6.11 7.40 -5.11
CA LEU A 190 6.54 8.59 -4.37
C LEU A 190 5.89 8.66 -3.01
N THR A 191 6.63 9.13 -2.02
CA THR A 191 6.06 9.51 -0.72
C THR A 191 6.83 10.68 -0.11
N ALA A 192 6.14 11.48 0.68
CA ALA A 192 6.68 12.58 1.46
C ALA A 192 5.88 12.75 2.74
N SER A 193 6.44 13.47 3.72
CA SER A 193 5.76 13.77 4.98
C SER A 193 6.12 15.17 5.46
N PRO A 194 5.17 15.90 6.07
CA PRO A 194 5.47 17.15 6.75
C PRO A 194 6.52 17.01 7.87
N ALA A 195 6.67 15.81 8.45
CA ALA A 195 7.68 15.52 9.47
C ALA A 195 9.11 15.46 8.91
N ALA A 196 9.27 15.29 7.59
CA ALA A 196 10.55 15.30 6.88
C ALA A 196 10.52 16.37 5.75
N PRO A 197 10.45 17.65 6.07
CA PRO A 197 10.23 18.71 5.09
C PRO A 197 11.37 18.77 4.07
N GLY A 198 11.01 18.90 2.79
CA GLY A 198 11.97 18.91 1.69
C GLY A 198 12.60 17.54 1.36
N ARG A 199 12.12 16.47 1.98
CA ARG A 199 12.48 15.10 1.61
C ARG A 199 11.41 14.53 0.68
N LEU A 200 11.84 13.95 -0.43
CA LEU A 200 11.03 13.15 -1.33
C LEU A 200 11.65 11.75 -1.39
N VAL A 201 10.86 10.74 -1.12
CA VAL A 201 11.28 9.34 -1.27
C VAL A 201 10.68 8.79 -2.55
N ALA A 202 11.50 8.12 -3.33
CA ALA A 202 11.09 7.41 -4.53
C ALA A 202 11.53 5.94 -4.46
N GLY A 203 10.66 5.03 -4.86
CA GLY A 203 10.93 3.61 -4.85
C GLY A 203 10.48 2.94 -6.14
N GLU A 204 11.28 1.99 -6.60
CA GLU A 204 11.07 1.27 -7.85
C GLU A 204 9.99 0.21 -7.71
N GLN A 205 8.94 0.31 -8.51
CA GLN A 205 7.81 -0.61 -8.49
C GLN A 205 8.06 -1.82 -9.40
N TYR A 206 7.47 -2.96 -9.07
CA TYR A 206 7.40 -4.17 -9.91
C TYR A 206 8.74 -4.82 -10.29
N MET A 207 9.85 -4.33 -9.76
CA MET A 207 11.17 -4.92 -9.99
C MET A 207 11.49 -5.97 -8.93
N SER A 208 12.19 -7.04 -9.33
CA SER A 208 12.63 -8.08 -8.39
C SER A 208 13.62 -7.57 -7.35
N ASN A 209 14.37 -6.52 -7.68
CA ASN A 209 15.20 -5.74 -6.77
C ASN A 209 14.68 -4.31 -6.80
N ALA A 210 14.02 -3.88 -5.74
CA ALA A 210 13.41 -2.55 -5.70
C ALA A 210 14.39 -1.53 -5.13
N GLY A 211 14.91 -0.65 -5.97
CA GLY A 211 15.71 0.49 -5.55
C GLY A 211 14.87 1.52 -4.79
N VAL A 212 15.46 2.14 -3.77
CA VAL A 212 14.86 3.24 -3.01
C VAL A 212 15.86 4.40 -2.94
N THR A 213 15.37 5.61 -3.19
CA THR A 213 16.17 6.84 -3.12
C THR A 213 15.46 7.92 -2.31
N VAL A 214 16.17 8.55 -1.41
CA VAL A 214 15.74 9.76 -0.70
C VAL A 214 16.39 10.98 -1.34
N TYR A 215 15.58 11.94 -1.75
CA TYR A 215 16.02 13.19 -2.35
C TYR A 215 15.83 14.37 -1.41
N ASP A 216 16.77 15.33 -1.46
CA ASP A 216 16.53 16.71 -1.07
C ASP A 216 15.92 17.46 -2.25
N VAL A 217 14.73 18.01 -2.06
CA VAL A 217 14.00 18.76 -3.10
C VAL A 217 13.79 20.23 -2.73
N SER A 218 14.43 20.71 -1.70
CA SER A 218 14.32 22.09 -1.21
C SER A 218 14.74 23.14 -2.22
N SER A 219 15.69 22.79 -3.12
CA SER A 219 16.11 23.67 -4.23
C SER A 219 15.16 23.69 -5.43
N GLY A 220 14.13 22.82 -5.43
CA GLY A 220 13.23 22.62 -6.55
C GLY A 220 13.76 21.68 -7.65
N THR A 221 14.89 21.03 -7.40
CA THR A 221 15.45 19.96 -8.24
C THR A 221 15.84 18.80 -7.31
N PRO A 222 15.43 17.56 -7.59
CA PRO A 222 15.78 16.40 -6.77
C PRO A 222 17.29 16.18 -6.73
N LYS A 223 17.86 16.19 -5.52
CA LYS A 223 19.26 15.86 -5.26
C LYS A 223 19.31 14.61 -4.41
N PRO A 224 19.87 13.49 -4.91
CA PRO A 224 19.98 12.27 -4.11
C PRO A 224 20.80 12.52 -2.85
N LEU A 225 20.29 12.07 -1.70
CA LEU A 225 20.97 12.08 -0.41
C LEU A 225 21.47 10.69 -0.07
N VAL A 226 20.63 9.70 -0.24
CA VAL A 226 20.95 8.29 -0.08
C VAL A 226 20.13 7.50 -1.09
N ALA A 227 20.76 6.48 -1.66
CA ALA A 227 20.13 5.51 -2.55
C ALA A 227 20.64 4.12 -2.21
N GLN A 228 19.77 3.15 -2.20
CA GLN A 228 20.11 1.75 -2.05
C GLN A 228 19.32 0.91 -3.06
N ASP A 229 20.05 0.03 -3.73
CA ASP A 229 19.46 -1.02 -4.55
C ASP A 229 19.08 -2.17 -3.62
N ASN A 230 17.80 -2.53 -3.61
CA ASN A 230 17.31 -3.69 -2.85
C ASN A 230 17.56 -3.64 -1.31
N PRO A 231 17.19 -2.57 -0.59
CA PRO A 231 17.39 -2.50 0.85
C PRO A 231 16.61 -3.63 1.56
N GLY A 232 17.31 -4.42 2.39
CA GLY A 232 16.69 -5.54 3.13
C GLY A 232 16.09 -6.61 2.23
N ASP A 233 16.65 -6.85 1.05
CA ASP A 233 16.13 -7.75 0.02
C ASP A 233 14.74 -7.39 -0.51
N LEU A 234 14.41 -6.11 -0.51
CA LEU A 234 13.11 -5.60 -0.96
C LEU A 234 12.91 -5.83 -2.47
N GLY A 235 11.81 -6.47 -2.83
CA GLY A 235 11.43 -6.67 -4.22
C GLY A 235 9.93 -6.51 -4.44
N ALA A 236 9.54 -6.21 -5.68
CA ALA A 236 8.16 -5.96 -6.06
C ALA A 236 7.46 -4.93 -5.14
N LEU A 237 8.09 -3.76 -4.98
CA LEU A 237 7.61 -2.70 -4.09
C LEU A 237 6.14 -2.33 -4.38
N THR A 238 5.31 -2.38 -3.34
CA THR A 238 3.88 -2.07 -3.41
C THR A 238 3.48 -0.90 -2.52
N GLY A 239 4.29 -0.52 -1.54
CA GLY A 239 3.96 0.55 -0.60
C GLY A 239 5.19 1.24 -0.01
N LEU A 240 5.07 2.55 0.20
CA LEU A 240 6.00 3.38 0.96
C LEU A 240 5.21 4.32 1.86
N ALA A 241 5.56 4.39 3.14
CA ALA A 241 4.97 5.34 4.09
C ALA A 241 6.03 5.84 5.08
N LEU A 242 6.11 7.15 5.28
CA LEU A 242 7.00 7.75 6.27
C LEU A 242 6.35 7.69 7.65
N THR A 243 7.17 7.42 8.67
CA THR A 243 6.73 7.51 10.08
C THR A 243 6.43 8.96 10.49
N PRO A 244 5.52 9.18 11.46
CA PRO A 244 5.12 10.54 11.88
C PRO A 244 6.26 11.38 12.42
N ASP A 245 7.35 10.79 12.89
CA ASP A 245 8.55 11.47 13.34
C ASP A 245 9.55 11.79 12.21
N GLY A 246 9.25 11.33 10.98
CA GLY A 246 10.06 11.56 9.79
C GLY A 246 11.41 10.84 9.79
N LYS A 247 11.61 9.82 10.65
CA LYS A 247 12.91 9.16 10.80
C LYS A 247 13.01 7.83 10.08
N SER A 248 11.89 7.16 9.87
CA SER A 248 11.85 5.85 9.22
C SER A 248 10.85 5.81 8.07
N LEU A 249 11.12 4.93 7.14
CA LEU A 249 10.32 4.63 5.96
C LEU A 249 9.81 3.19 6.07
N LEU A 250 8.50 3.01 6.18
CA LEU A 250 7.89 1.70 6.03
C LEU A 250 7.86 1.34 4.55
N ALA A 251 8.51 0.23 4.19
CA ALA A 251 8.59 -0.29 2.83
C ALA A 251 7.91 -1.65 2.75
N THR A 252 7.01 -1.80 1.80
CA THR A 252 6.23 -3.01 1.56
C THR A 252 6.47 -3.52 0.16
N GLY A 253 6.77 -4.80 0.03
CA GLY A 253 6.95 -5.46 -1.25
C GLY A 253 6.47 -6.90 -1.21
N GLY A 254 6.28 -7.53 -2.35
CA GLY A 254 5.92 -8.95 -2.42
C GLY A 254 7.00 -9.87 -1.85
N TYR A 255 8.17 -9.33 -1.53
CA TYR A 255 9.35 -10.00 -1.00
C TYR A 255 10.20 -8.98 -0.23
N PRO A 256 10.80 -9.31 0.94
CA PRO A 256 10.64 -10.55 1.71
C PRO A 256 9.23 -10.64 2.36
N TYR A 257 8.89 -11.79 2.94
CA TYR A 257 7.56 -12.05 3.50
C TYR A 257 7.36 -11.41 4.89
N HIS A 258 7.67 -10.11 4.99
CA HIS A 258 7.43 -9.23 6.14
C HIS A 258 7.56 -7.78 5.68
N HIS A 259 7.08 -6.86 6.49
CA HIS A 259 7.22 -5.43 6.20
C HIS A 259 8.52 -4.90 6.80
N LEU A 260 9.22 -4.06 6.05
CA LEU A 260 10.47 -3.44 6.46
C LEU A 260 10.25 -2.01 6.93
N SER A 261 10.92 -1.62 8.00
CA SER A 261 11.20 -0.24 8.34
C SER A 261 12.67 0.05 8.03
N LEU A 262 12.91 1.13 7.29
CA LEU A 262 14.24 1.57 6.86
C LEU A 262 14.51 2.94 7.50
N ALA A 263 15.69 3.11 8.08
CA ALA A 263 16.13 4.41 8.57
C ALA A 263 16.22 5.41 7.39
N LEU A 264 15.55 6.55 7.48
CA LEU A 264 15.40 7.47 6.32
C LEU A 264 16.75 8.02 5.83
N ASP A 265 17.72 8.20 6.72
CA ASP A 265 19.01 8.79 6.37
C ASP A 265 20.03 7.80 5.77
N SER A 266 19.82 6.48 5.96
CA SER A 266 20.74 5.44 5.47
C SER A 266 20.08 4.39 4.57
N LEU A 267 18.78 4.24 4.64
CA LEU A 267 17.98 3.16 4.06
C LEU A 267 18.38 1.77 4.56
N GLU A 268 19.11 1.68 5.68
CA GLU A 268 19.34 0.43 6.38
C GLU A 268 18.08 -0.02 7.11
N VAL A 269 17.87 -1.33 7.21
CA VAL A 269 16.76 -1.91 7.97
C VAL A 269 16.92 -1.55 9.44
N ASP A 270 16.01 -0.77 10.00
CA ASP A 270 15.99 -0.40 11.41
C ASP A 270 14.96 -1.21 12.22
N HIS A 271 13.93 -1.76 11.55
CA HIS A 271 12.98 -2.66 12.18
C HIS A 271 12.29 -3.60 11.16
N ILE A 272 11.78 -4.74 11.66
CA ILE A 272 11.01 -5.71 10.88
C ILE A 272 9.66 -5.91 11.59
N TYR A 273 8.56 -5.78 10.83
CA TYR A 273 7.22 -6.13 11.27
C TYR A 273 6.85 -7.51 10.70
N PRO A 274 6.89 -8.57 11.53
CA PRO A 274 6.65 -9.93 11.07
C PRO A 274 5.19 -10.11 10.63
N THR A 275 4.99 -10.64 9.45
CA THR A 275 3.68 -11.03 8.93
C THR A 275 3.77 -12.39 8.25
N VAL A 276 2.66 -12.93 7.79
CA VAL A 276 2.67 -14.06 6.87
C VAL A 276 3.04 -13.61 5.45
N ALA A 277 3.13 -14.56 4.54
CA ALA A 277 3.52 -14.32 3.15
C ALA A 277 2.63 -13.29 2.44
N TYR A 278 3.24 -12.65 1.47
CA TYR A 278 2.71 -11.70 0.51
C TYR A 278 2.28 -10.36 1.10
N PRO A 279 3.20 -9.60 1.72
CA PRO A 279 2.97 -8.20 2.05
C PRO A 279 2.49 -7.42 0.82
N THR A 280 1.43 -6.63 0.97
CA THR A 280 0.78 -6.00 -0.19
C THR A 280 0.42 -4.54 0.01
N ALA A 281 0.13 -4.13 1.25
CA ALA A 281 -0.20 -2.75 1.58
C ALA A 281 0.29 -2.41 2.99
N SER A 282 0.61 -1.14 3.23
CA SER A 282 0.96 -0.66 4.57
C SER A 282 0.55 0.78 4.77
N ALA A 283 0.28 1.14 6.02
CA ALA A 283 0.00 2.51 6.41
C ALA A 283 0.51 2.77 7.82
N VAL A 284 0.90 4.02 8.09
CA VAL A 284 1.32 4.47 9.43
C VAL A 284 0.36 5.54 9.91
N SER A 285 -0.19 5.38 11.12
CA SER A 285 -1.07 6.39 11.71
C SER A 285 -0.28 7.63 12.15
N ALA A 286 -0.96 8.75 12.36
CA ALA A 286 -0.34 9.97 12.92
C ALA A 286 0.28 9.76 14.32
N ARG A 287 -0.05 8.66 15.00
CA ARG A 287 0.50 8.29 16.32
C ARG A 287 1.57 7.22 16.26
N GLY A 288 1.91 6.73 15.05
CA GLY A 288 2.92 5.70 14.84
C GLY A 288 2.42 4.26 14.85
N ALA A 289 1.10 4.01 14.93
CA ALA A 289 0.60 2.66 14.72
C ALA A 289 0.82 2.24 13.27
N VAL A 290 1.38 1.04 13.07
CA VAL A 290 1.69 0.47 11.77
C VAL A 290 0.64 -0.57 11.42
N ALA A 291 -0.02 -0.40 10.27
CA ALA A 291 -0.86 -1.41 9.65
C ALA A 291 -0.05 -2.12 8.56
N ALA A 292 0.21 -3.40 8.76
CA ALA A 292 0.96 -4.26 7.86
C ALA A 292 0.01 -5.27 7.21
N GLY A 293 -0.36 -5.03 5.97
CA GLY A 293 -1.36 -5.78 5.24
C GLY A 293 -0.76 -6.81 4.30
N VAL A 294 -1.40 -7.97 4.21
CA VAL A 294 -0.96 -9.09 3.39
C VAL A 294 -2.05 -9.53 2.41
N ASN A 295 -1.65 -10.08 1.29
CA ASN A 295 -2.54 -10.75 0.36
C ASN A 295 -2.63 -12.23 0.77
N ASN A 296 -3.59 -12.55 1.63
CA ASN A 296 -3.81 -13.90 2.14
C ASN A 296 -5.30 -14.25 2.07
N SER A 297 -5.70 -14.98 1.05
CA SER A 297 -7.10 -15.35 0.81
C SER A 297 -7.69 -16.32 1.85
N TRP A 298 -6.89 -16.84 2.78
CA TRP A 298 -7.32 -17.92 3.68
C TRP A 298 -6.95 -17.70 5.14
N GLY A 299 -6.56 -16.49 5.50
CA GLY A 299 -6.16 -16.14 6.86
C GLY A 299 -6.17 -14.63 7.06
N GLU A 300 -5.41 -14.19 8.01
CA GLU A 300 -5.35 -12.81 8.44
C GLU A 300 -4.95 -11.86 7.31
N ASP A 301 -5.60 -10.69 7.27
CA ASP A 301 -5.37 -9.66 6.24
C ASP A 301 -4.46 -8.53 6.72
N VAL A 302 -4.58 -8.11 7.99
CA VAL A 302 -3.85 -6.95 8.52
C VAL A 302 -3.34 -7.21 9.93
N TYR A 303 -2.06 -6.96 10.15
CA TYR A 303 -1.39 -6.98 11.45
C TYR A 303 -1.14 -5.54 11.91
N LEU A 304 -1.58 -5.19 13.11
CA LEU A 304 -1.44 -3.86 13.69
C LEU A 304 -0.36 -3.88 14.77
N PHE A 305 0.69 -3.08 14.56
CA PHE A 305 1.82 -2.97 15.47
C PHE A 305 1.93 -1.55 16.04
N ARG A 306 2.57 -1.41 17.20
CA ARG A 306 3.15 -0.13 17.59
C ARG A 306 4.48 0.06 16.87
N GLN A 307 4.82 1.30 16.57
CA GLN A 307 6.10 1.61 15.92
C GLN A 307 7.27 1.02 16.74
N GLY A 308 8.12 0.24 16.07
CA GLY A 308 9.28 -0.41 16.67
C GLY A 308 8.99 -1.65 17.51
N GLU A 309 7.76 -2.17 17.54
CA GLU A 309 7.42 -3.44 18.19
C GLU A 309 7.19 -4.55 17.14
N SER A 310 7.70 -5.75 17.41
CA SER A 310 7.56 -6.90 16.51
C SER A 310 6.35 -7.79 16.82
N GLU A 311 5.66 -7.55 17.93
CA GLU A 311 4.44 -8.27 18.29
C GLU A 311 3.22 -7.42 17.93
N PRO A 312 2.30 -7.93 17.09
CA PRO A 312 1.10 -7.19 16.75
C PRO A 312 0.17 -7.11 17.98
N TYR A 313 -0.32 -5.92 18.27
CA TYR A 313 -1.33 -5.75 19.33
C TYR A 313 -2.73 -6.17 18.88
N ARG A 314 -2.95 -6.28 17.58
CA ARG A 314 -4.20 -6.72 16.98
C ARG A 314 -3.96 -7.31 15.60
N VAL A 315 -4.75 -8.33 15.26
CA VAL A 315 -4.79 -8.92 13.92
C VAL A 315 -6.22 -8.87 13.42
N VAL A 316 -6.41 -8.56 12.15
CA VAL A 316 -7.72 -8.43 11.50
C VAL A 316 -7.79 -9.40 10.34
N ASP A 317 -8.86 -10.20 10.33
CA ASP A 317 -9.29 -11.03 9.20
C ASP A 317 -10.67 -10.53 8.78
N PHE A 318 -10.80 -10.04 7.55
CA PHE A 318 -12.04 -9.40 7.11
C PHE A 318 -13.13 -10.40 6.74
N ASP A 319 -12.77 -11.50 6.11
CA ASP A 319 -13.72 -12.47 5.58
C ASP A 319 -13.20 -13.91 5.71
N PRO A 320 -13.14 -14.48 6.92
CA PRO A 320 -12.60 -15.81 7.14
C PRO A 320 -13.19 -16.88 6.20
N GLY A 321 -12.33 -17.50 5.38
CA GLY A 321 -12.71 -18.60 4.50
C GLY A 321 -13.48 -18.22 3.24
N THR A 322 -13.56 -16.94 2.86
CA THR A 322 -14.29 -16.49 1.66
C THR A 322 -13.40 -16.36 0.42
N GLY A 323 -12.07 -16.41 0.57
CA GLY A 323 -11.13 -16.14 -0.52
C GLY A 323 -11.01 -14.65 -0.84
N SER A 324 -11.47 -13.78 0.04
CA SER A 324 -11.21 -12.34 -0.02
C SER A 324 -9.78 -12.04 0.41
N TYR A 325 -9.16 -11.03 -0.13
CA TYR A 325 -7.81 -10.58 0.24
C TYR A 325 -7.67 -9.08 0.13
N LEU A 326 -6.73 -8.53 0.89
CA LEU A 326 -6.38 -7.13 0.85
C LEU A 326 -5.74 -6.77 -0.50
N ARG A 327 -6.18 -5.65 -1.08
CA ARG A 327 -5.66 -5.17 -2.37
C ARG A 327 -4.35 -4.40 -2.18
N PRO A 328 -3.42 -4.43 -3.16
CA PRO A 328 -2.24 -3.58 -3.15
C PRO A 328 -2.60 -2.11 -2.94
N ASN A 329 -1.82 -1.38 -2.13
CA ASN A 329 -2.11 0.03 -1.78
C ASN A 329 -3.48 0.28 -1.14
N GLY A 330 -4.10 -0.76 -0.60
CA GLY A 330 -5.47 -0.74 -0.09
C GLY A 330 -5.59 -0.42 1.41
N LEU A 331 -4.65 0.29 2.02
CA LEU A 331 -4.69 0.68 3.44
C LEU A 331 -4.43 2.16 3.64
N THR A 332 -5.26 2.80 4.45
CA THR A 332 -4.96 4.14 4.99
C THR A 332 -5.65 4.36 6.34
N TRP A 333 -5.08 5.24 7.18
CA TRP A 333 -5.63 5.61 8.47
C TRP A 333 -6.49 6.86 8.37
N SER A 334 -7.52 6.96 9.23
CA SER A 334 -8.09 8.27 9.51
C SER A 334 -7.06 9.16 10.18
N PRO A 335 -7.08 10.48 9.96
CA PRO A 335 -6.08 11.38 10.52
C PRO A 335 -5.97 11.37 12.05
N ASP A 336 -7.06 11.02 12.75
CA ASP A 336 -7.11 10.86 14.19
C ASP A 336 -6.66 9.45 14.68
N GLY A 337 -6.34 8.53 13.75
CA GLY A 337 -5.93 7.15 14.04
C GLY A 337 -7.06 6.25 14.55
N THR A 338 -8.30 6.74 14.67
CA THR A 338 -9.40 5.94 15.24
C THR A 338 -9.97 4.92 14.28
N ARG A 339 -9.74 5.09 12.98
CA ARG A 339 -10.20 4.18 11.93
C ARG A 339 -9.06 3.78 11.01
N LEU A 340 -9.07 2.53 10.59
CA LEU A 340 -8.28 2.04 9.47
C LEU A 340 -9.24 1.68 8.33
N PHE A 341 -8.97 2.19 7.16
CA PHE A 341 -9.68 1.88 5.93
C PHE A 341 -8.90 0.84 5.14
N ALA A 342 -9.58 -0.20 4.68
CA ALA A 342 -8.99 -1.26 3.88
C ALA A 342 -9.85 -1.55 2.65
N VAL A 343 -9.22 -1.73 1.50
CA VAL A 343 -9.88 -2.21 0.29
C VAL A 343 -9.57 -3.68 0.10
N THR A 344 -10.60 -4.50 0.17
CA THR A 344 -10.52 -5.95 -0.05
C THR A 344 -11.25 -6.34 -1.33
N GLY A 345 -10.94 -7.51 -1.86
CA GLY A 345 -11.62 -8.06 -3.03
C GLY A 345 -11.32 -9.53 -3.20
N THR A 346 -12.07 -10.15 -4.10
CA THR A 346 -11.83 -11.52 -4.58
C THR A 346 -11.14 -11.48 -5.94
N ASP A 347 -10.89 -12.62 -6.56
CA ASP A 347 -10.39 -12.70 -7.95
C ASP A 347 -11.36 -12.14 -9.00
N GLY A 348 -12.58 -11.76 -8.58
CA GLY A 348 -13.57 -11.10 -9.43
C GLY A 348 -13.54 -9.56 -9.36
N PRO A 349 -14.46 -8.90 -10.06
CA PRO A 349 -14.52 -7.44 -10.15
C PRO A 349 -15.13 -6.76 -8.92
N HIS A 350 -15.31 -7.48 -7.82
CA HIS A 350 -15.95 -6.97 -6.60
C HIS A 350 -14.92 -6.50 -5.61
N LEU A 351 -14.97 -5.22 -5.28
CA LEU A 351 -14.18 -4.62 -4.21
C LEU A 351 -15.10 -4.16 -3.08
N SER A 352 -14.58 -4.21 -1.86
CA SER A 352 -15.25 -3.71 -0.68
C SER A 352 -14.34 -2.77 0.10
N LEU A 353 -14.89 -1.67 0.55
CA LEU A 353 -14.28 -0.83 1.58
C LEU A 353 -14.64 -1.42 2.95
N ARG A 354 -13.62 -1.70 3.75
CA ARG A 354 -13.72 -2.12 5.14
C ARG A 354 -13.30 -0.98 6.05
N VAL A 355 -14.07 -0.73 7.08
CA VAL A 355 -13.72 0.25 8.10
C VAL A 355 -13.45 -0.49 9.41
N VAL A 356 -12.25 -0.38 9.95
CA VAL A 356 -11.88 -0.94 11.25
C VAL A 356 -11.89 0.17 12.27
N THR A 357 -12.70 0.04 13.33
CA THR A 357 -12.80 1.05 14.40
C THR A 357 -11.86 0.72 15.56
N ALA A 358 -11.48 1.78 16.33
CA ALA A 358 -10.54 1.68 17.45
C ALA A 358 -9.25 0.94 17.06
N ALA A 359 -8.75 1.21 15.85
CA ALA A 359 -7.62 0.48 15.30
C ALA A 359 -6.30 0.87 15.97
N ASP A 360 -6.09 2.17 16.29
CA ASP A 360 -4.90 2.66 16.99
C ASP A 360 -5.18 2.71 18.52
N PRO A 361 -4.42 2.00 19.36
CA PRO A 361 -4.57 2.06 20.80
C PRO A 361 -4.18 3.45 21.31
N ARG A 362 -4.96 3.96 22.26
CA ARG A 362 -4.73 5.22 22.94
C ARG A 362 -3.60 5.15 23.96
#